data_226123eec5960c3a9fd5ec3b02539669
#
_entry.id   226123eec5960c3a9fd5ec3b02539669
#
_cell.length_a   1.000
_cell.length_b   1.000
_cell.length_c   1.000
_cell.angle_alpha   90.00
_cell.angle_beta   90.00
_cell.angle_gamma   90.00
#
_symmetry.space_group_name_H-M   'P 1'
#
loop_
_entity.id
_entity.type
_entity.pdbx_description
1 polymer ?
#
loop_
_entity_poly.entity_id
_entity_poly.type
_entity_poly.pdbx_seq_one_letter_code
_entity_poly.pdbx_strand_id
1 'polypeptide(L)'
;MKKLWLLCCVILPPACTITQNIEPAEITKNAEICIIENPAVRAGFLKEYLSVLSSKRIAYKMVNVADVPEDCEWTSTYTANWAWDLTIYMSYAEIKIFHKGSLDGQAIYDSRSGSSNMGKFIDAEPKVRELVNQLM
;
A
#
# COMPACT_ATOMS: atom_id res chain seq x y z
N MET A 1 9.29 57.36 -13.88
CA MET A 1 10.10 56.32 -13.24
C MET A 1 9.34 54.98 -13.35
N LYS A 2 9.75 54.14 -14.24
CA LYS A 2 9.12 52.77 -14.42
C LYS A 2 9.75 51.83 -13.41
N LYS A 3 8.97 51.37 -12.41
CA LYS A 3 9.40 50.30 -11.51
C LYS A 3 9.32 48.97 -12.27
N LEU A 4 10.48 48.46 -12.63
CA LEU A 4 10.63 47.11 -13.19
C LEU A 4 10.48 46.11 -12.03
N TRP A 5 9.32 45.43 -11.99
CA TRP A 5 9.12 44.30 -11.10
C TRP A 5 9.79 43.06 -11.72
N LEU A 6 10.94 42.71 -11.14
CA LEU A 6 11.58 41.42 -11.47
C LEU A 6 10.73 40.32 -10.81
N LEU A 7 9.96 39.62 -11.65
CA LEU A 7 9.24 38.41 -11.26
C LEU A 7 10.28 37.29 -11.13
N CYS A 8 10.75 37.04 -9.92
CA CYS A 8 11.66 35.95 -9.62
C CYS A 8 10.87 34.65 -9.71
N CYS A 9 10.90 33.96 -10.85
CA CYS A 9 10.37 32.63 -11.03
C CYS A 9 11.25 31.65 -10.22
N VAL A 10 10.85 31.33 -9.00
CA VAL A 10 11.48 30.27 -8.21
C VAL A 10 11.08 28.93 -8.84
N ILE A 11 11.94 28.41 -9.70
CA ILE A 11 11.83 27.04 -10.19
C ILE A 11 12.23 26.13 -9.04
N LEU A 12 11.24 25.62 -8.28
CA LEU A 12 11.46 24.56 -7.32
C LEU A 12 11.83 23.29 -8.09
N PRO A 13 12.98 22.67 -7.83
CA PRO A 13 13.32 21.40 -8.44
C PRO A 13 12.29 20.34 -8.00
N PRO A 14 11.93 19.39 -8.88
CA PRO A 14 11.08 18.28 -8.47
C PRO A 14 11.79 17.52 -7.35
N ALA A 15 11.26 17.61 -6.14
CA ALA A 15 11.78 16.87 -5.00
C ALA A 15 11.59 15.37 -5.27
N CYS A 16 12.68 14.58 -5.12
CA CYS A 16 12.60 13.12 -5.10
C CYS A 16 11.65 12.70 -3.99
N THR A 17 10.43 12.30 -4.33
CA THR A 17 9.32 12.18 -3.38
C THR A 17 9.03 10.70 -3.09
N ILE A 18 8.99 10.36 -1.81
CA ILE A 18 8.40 9.13 -1.30
C ILE A 18 7.00 9.51 -0.81
N THR A 19 5.98 8.80 -1.31
CA THR A 19 4.59 9.08 -0.96
C THR A 19 3.97 7.91 -0.20
N GLN A 20 3.06 8.23 0.70
CA GLN A 20 2.23 7.27 1.39
C GLN A 20 0.81 7.83 1.49
N ASN A 21 -0.15 7.09 0.97
CA ASN A 21 -1.55 7.46 1.01
C ASN A 21 -2.36 6.36 1.65
N ILE A 22 -3.09 6.67 2.70
CA ILE A 22 -3.94 5.75 3.44
C ILE A 22 -5.36 6.30 3.48
N GLU A 23 -6.28 5.52 2.96
CA GLU A 23 -7.72 5.71 3.11
C GLU A 23 -8.24 4.52 3.93
N PRO A 24 -8.51 4.70 5.24
CA PRO A 24 -8.94 3.59 6.10
C PRO A 24 -10.21 2.92 5.60
N ALA A 25 -10.26 1.60 5.68
CA ALA A 25 -11.45 0.82 5.37
C ALA A 25 -12.42 0.81 6.55
N GLU A 26 -13.71 0.86 6.27
CA GLU A 26 -14.78 0.78 7.27
C GLU A 26 -15.38 -0.63 7.33
N ILE A 27 -14.55 -1.61 7.72
CA ILE A 27 -14.94 -3.01 7.76
C ILE A 27 -15.96 -3.25 8.88
N THR A 28 -17.09 -3.86 8.52
CA THR A 28 -18.14 -4.18 9.48
C THR A 28 -17.69 -5.25 10.47
N LYS A 29 -18.21 -5.15 11.69
CA LYS A 29 -17.92 -6.13 12.76
C LYS A 29 -18.32 -7.54 12.28
N ASN A 30 -17.45 -8.52 12.55
CA ASN A 30 -17.62 -9.92 12.15
C ASN A 30 -17.58 -10.17 10.62
N ALA A 31 -17.11 -9.21 9.82
CA ALA A 31 -16.85 -9.46 8.41
C ALA A 31 -15.69 -10.44 8.24
N GLU A 32 -15.77 -11.25 7.19
CA GLU A 32 -14.66 -12.08 6.72
C GLU A 32 -14.13 -11.49 5.40
N ILE A 33 -12.83 -11.27 5.33
CA ILE A 33 -12.19 -10.73 4.14
C ILE A 33 -11.64 -11.86 3.29
N CYS A 34 -12.09 -11.96 2.04
CA CYS A 34 -11.51 -12.86 1.04
C CYS A 34 -10.27 -12.19 0.44
N ILE A 35 -9.10 -12.65 0.80
CA ILE A 35 -7.84 -12.12 0.30
C ILE A 35 -7.47 -12.86 -0.99
N ILE A 36 -7.40 -12.12 -2.08
CA ILE A 36 -7.04 -12.68 -3.39
C ILE A 36 -5.54 -12.89 -3.43
N GLU A 37 -5.12 -14.15 -3.51
CA GLU A 37 -3.71 -14.53 -3.53
C GLU A 37 -2.99 -13.92 -4.73
N ASN A 38 -1.82 -13.32 -4.47
CA ASN A 38 -0.94 -12.80 -5.51
C ASN A 38 0.45 -13.46 -5.40
N PRO A 39 0.72 -14.51 -6.19
CA PRO A 39 1.99 -15.24 -6.11
C PRO A 39 3.20 -14.42 -6.60
N ALA A 40 2.99 -13.29 -7.27
CA ALA A 40 4.07 -12.40 -7.68
C ALA A 40 4.65 -11.58 -6.51
N VAL A 41 3.96 -11.52 -5.38
CA VAL A 41 4.40 -10.80 -4.18
C VAL A 41 5.17 -11.76 -3.26
N ARG A 42 6.28 -11.27 -2.68
CA ARG A 42 7.08 -12.07 -1.76
C ARG A 42 6.28 -12.51 -0.53
N ALA A 43 6.49 -13.75 -0.10
CA ALA A 43 5.73 -14.38 0.99
C ALA A 43 5.76 -13.61 2.31
N GLY A 44 6.84 -12.91 2.61
CA GLY A 44 6.96 -12.08 3.81
C GLY A 44 5.94 -10.94 3.88
N PHE A 45 5.53 -10.38 2.74
CA PHE A 45 4.47 -9.38 2.68
C PHE A 45 3.14 -9.93 3.18
N LEU A 46 2.69 -11.05 2.60
CA LEU A 46 1.43 -11.68 2.99
C LEU A 46 1.46 -12.12 4.46
N LYS A 47 2.57 -12.69 4.91
CA LYS A 47 2.75 -13.10 6.31
C LYS A 47 2.49 -11.96 7.28
N GLU A 48 3.06 -10.78 7.03
CA GLU A 48 2.85 -9.59 7.87
C GLU A 48 1.41 -9.08 7.76
N TYR A 49 0.85 -9.07 6.56
CA TYR A 49 -0.54 -8.68 6.35
C TYR A 49 -1.48 -9.55 7.20
N LEU A 50 -1.38 -10.87 7.09
CA LEU A 50 -2.22 -11.80 7.84
C LEU A 50 -2.00 -11.71 9.35
N SER A 51 -0.76 -11.46 9.78
CA SER A 51 -0.42 -11.27 11.19
C SER A 51 -1.17 -10.08 11.80
N VAL A 52 -1.27 -8.97 11.09
CA VAL A 52 -2.03 -7.80 11.57
C VAL A 52 -3.52 -8.10 11.63
N LEU A 53 -4.09 -8.74 10.62
CA LEU A 53 -5.51 -9.14 10.63
C LEU A 53 -5.81 -10.03 11.84
N SER A 54 -4.96 -11.01 12.11
CA SER A 54 -5.09 -11.89 13.26
C SER A 54 -5.01 -11.14 14.58
N SER A 55 -4.08 -10.19 14.71
CA SER A 55 -3.94 -9.37 15.92
C SER A 55 -5.15 -8.48 16.19
N LYS A 56 -5.80 -8.03 15.13
CA LYS A 56 -7.04 -7.23 15.19
C LYS A 56 -8.31 -8.08 15.27
N ARG A 57 -8.16 -9.40 15.24
CA ARG A 57 -9.28 -10.37 15.23
C ARG A 57 -10.23 -10.19 14.05
N ILE A 58 -9.67 -9.83 12.90
CA ILE A 58 -10.41 -9.73 11.64
C ILE A 58 -10.31 -11.09 10.95
N ALA A 59 -11.47 -11.71 10.68
CA ALA A 59 -11.53 -12.98 9.97
C ALA A 59 -11.14 -12.81 8.51
N TYR A 60 -10.41 -13.77 7.97
CA TYR A 60 -10.02 -13.78 6.56
C TYR A 60 -9.96 -15.21 6.01
N LYS A 61 -10.04 -15.32 4.70
CA LYS A 61 -9.71 -16.55 3.97
C LYS A 61 -8.96 -16.19 2.69
N MET A 62 -8.04 -17.07 2.30
CA MET A 62 -7.32 -16.94 1.03
C MET A 62 -8.18 -17.49 -0.10
N VAL A 63 -8.25 -16.76 -1.20
CA VAL A 63 -8.99 -17.18 -2.40
C VAL A 63 -8.12 -17.04 -3.64
N ASN A 64 -8.39 -17.86 -4.65
CA ASN A 64 -7.69 -17.78 -5.93
C ASN A 64 -8.37 -16.71 -6.81
N VAL A 65 -7.57 -15.95 -7.54
CA VAL A 65 -8.08 -14.91 -8.46
C VAL A 65 -9.00 -15.48 -9.56
N ALA A 66 -8.76 -16.71 -9.96
CA ALA A 66 -9.57 -17.38 -11.00
C ALA A 66 -10.92 -17.92 -10.49
N ASP A 67 -11.09 -18.01 -9.17
CA ASP A 67 -12.29 -18.59 -8.55
C ASP A 67 -12.60 -17.88 -7.22
N VAL A 68 -12.99 -16.61 -7.31
CA VAL A 68 -13.41 -15.83 -6.13
C VAL A 68 -14.87 -16.19 -5.82
N PRO A 69 -15.17 -16.75 -4.64
CA PRO A 69 -16.54 -17.09 -4.27
C PRO A 69 -17.50 -15.88 -4.32
N GLU A 70 -18.71 -16.11 -4.83
CA GLU A 70 -19.72 -15.03 -4.93
C GLU A 70 -20.19 -14.51 -3.57
N ASP A 71 -20.05 -15.29 -2.52
CA ASP A 71 -20.39 -14.92 -1.14
C ASP A 71 -19.34 -14.03 -0.45
N CYS A 72 -18.23 -13.72 -1.13
CA CYS A 72 -17.22 -12.79 -0.65
C CYS A 72 -17.72 -11.34 -0.74
N GLU A 73 -18.39 -10.85 0.29
CA GLU A 73 -18.79 -9.44 0.34
C GLU A 73 -17.60 -8.49 0.48
N TRP A 74 -16.60 -8.90 1.26
CA TRP A 74 -15.36 -8.17 1.46
C TRP A 74 -14.23 -8.89 0.75
N THR A 75 -13.55 -8.19 -0.14
CA THR A 75 -12.39 -8.71 -0.86
C THR A 75 -11.20 -7.80 -0.67
N SER A 76 -10.02 -8.37 -0.70
CA SER A 76 -8.77 -7.62 -0.63
C SER A 76 -7.84 -8.05 -1.74
N THR A 77 -7.20 -7.07 -2.35
CA THR A 77 -6.05 -7.26 -3.24
C THR A 77 -4.82 -6.66 -2.61
N TYR A 78 -3.66 -7.22 -2.93
CA TYR A 78 -2.38 -6.66 -2.53
C TYR A 78 -1.37 -6.84 -3.66
N THR A 79 -0.49 -5.85 -3.79
CA THR A 79 0.64 -5.92 -4.71
C THR A 79 1.85 -5.21 -4.11
N ALA A 80 3.03 -5.62 -4.51
CA ALA A 80 4.26 -4.97 -4.10
C ALA A 80 5.35 -5.20 -5.13
N ASN A 81 6.26 -4.23 -5.26
CA ASN A 81 7.43 -4.32 -6.10
C ASN A 81 8.69 -4.11 -5.28
N TRP A 82 9.75 -4.82 -5.66
CA TRP A 82 11.08 -4.63 -5.13
C TRP A 82 11.98 -4.11 -6.23
N ALA A 83 12.88 -3.24 -5.86
CA ALA A 83 13.90 -2.68 -6.75
C ALA A 83 15.30 -2.93 -6.16
N TRP A 84 16.32 -2.80 -6.99
CA TRP A 84 17.71 -2.92 -6.58
C TRP A 84 18.43 -1.60 -6.86
N ASP A 85 19.03 -1.06 -5.81
CA ASP A 85 19.95 0.07 -5.86
C ASP A 85 20.86 -0.02 -4.65
N LEU A 86 22.08 -0.52 -4.82
CA LEU A 86 23.01 -0.91 -3.77
C LEU A 86 22.51 -2.07 -2.89
N THR A 87 21.21 -2.17 -2.65
CA THR A 87 20.53 -3.25 -1.95
C THR A 87 19.13 -3.44 -2.53
N ILE A 88 18.50 -4.56 -2.21
CA ILE A 88 17.10 -4.81 -2.58
C ILE A 88 16.21 -4.14 -1.53
N TYR A 89 15.22 -3.39 -1.99
CA TYR A 89 14.22 -2.72 -1.14
C TYR A 89 12.83 -2.78 -1.75
N MET A 90 11.80 -2.69 -0.92
CA MET A 90 10.42 -2.58 -1.39
C MET A 90 10.18 -1.16 -1.90
N SER A 91 9.97 -1.02 -3.21
CA SER A 91 9.78 0.27 -3.88
C SER A 91 8.33 0.69 -4.00
N TYR A 92 7.41 -0.25 -3.89
CA TYR A 92 5.97 -0.02 -3.99
C TYR A 92 5.21 -1.07 -3.20
N ALA A 93 4.15 -0.65 -2.54
CA ALA A 93 3.19 -1.52 -1.88
C ALA A 93 1.78 -0.94 -2.00
N GLU A 94 0.82 -1.79 -2.26
CA GLU A 94 -0.59 -1.40 -2.38
C GLU A 94 -1.46 -2.49 -1.77
N ILE A 95 -2.37 -2.09 -0.89
CA ILE A 95 -3.41 -2.96 -0.34
C ILE A 95 -4.74 -2.25 -0.56
N LYS A 96 -5.69 -2.93 -1.17
CA LYS A 96 -7.03 -2.41 -1.39
C LYS A 96 -8.08 -3.32 -0.77
N ILE A 97 -9.07 -2.70 -0.16
CA ILE A 97 -10.24 -3.37 0.41
C ILE A 97 -11.47 -2.95 -0.37
N PHE A 98 -12.22 -3.92 -0.80
CA PHE A 98 -13.47 -3.72 -1.55
C PHE A 98 -14.65 -4.28 -0.75
N HIS A 99 -15.75 -3.56 -0.77
CA HIS A 99 -17.03 -4.02 -0.25
C HIS A 99 -18.01 -4.14 -1.39
N LYS A 100 -18.50 -5.35 -1.64
CA LYS A 100 -19.42 -5.64 -2.76
C LYS A 100 -18.92 -5.08 -4.10
N GLY A 101 -17.62 -5.22 -4.36
CA GLY A 101 -16.96 -4.77 -5.58
C GLY A 101 -16.59 -3.29 -5.65
N SER A 102 -16.98 -2.47 -4.68
CA SER A 102 -16.62 -1.06 -4.61
C SER A 102 -15.44 -0.84 -3.67
N LEU A 103 -14.49 0.01 -4.06
CA LEU A 103 -13.34 0.36 -3.22
C LEU A 103 -13.83 1.02 -1.92
N ASP A 104 -13.46 0.44 -0.79
CA ASP A 104 -13.81 0.94 0.54
C ASP A 104 -12.61 1.60 1.23
N GLY A 105 -11.42 1.02 1.11
CA GLY A 105 -10.20 1.57 1.67
C GLY A 105 -8.97 1.13 0.89
N GLN A 106 -7.88 1.87 1.05
CA GLN A 106 -6.61 1.52 0.43
C GLN A 106 -5.42 2.08 1.20
N ALA A 107 -4.31 1.37 1.10
CA ALA A 107 -3.02 1.82 1.59
C ALA A 107 -2.00 1.70 0.47
N ILE A 108 -1.36 2.79 0.11
CA ILE A 108 -0.36 2.84 -0.96
C ILE A 108 0.92 3.47 -0.42
N TYR A 109 2.03 2.78 -0.61
CA TYR A 109 3.38 3.28 -0.39
C TYR A 109 4.14 3.28 -1.71
N ASP A 110 4.74 4.41 -2.07
CA ASP A 110 5.46 4.54 -3.33
C ASP A 110 6.76 5.32 -3.15
N SER A 111 7.88 4.64 -3.31
CA SER A 111 9.22 5.23 -3.29
C SER A 111 9.90 5.22 -4.66
N ARG A 112 9.17 4.86 -5.73
CA ARG A 112 9.74 4.74 -7.08
C ARG A 112 10.26 6.07 -7.63
N SER A 113 9.69 7.20 -7.21
CA SER A 113 10.16 8.54 -7.56
C SER A 113 11.20 9.10 -6.57
N GLY A 114 11.64 8.30 -5.62
CA GLY A 114 12.57 8.68 -4.56
C GLY A 114 14.05 8.59 -4.92
N SER A 115 14.43 8.45 -6.18
CA SER A 115 15.74 8.04 -6.74
C SER A 115 16.96 8.21 -5.81
N SER A 116 17.35 9.41 -5.42
CA SER A 116 18.47 9.69 -4.50
C SER A 116 18.07 9.84 -3.03
N ASN A 117 16.79 9.68 -2.70
CA ASN A 117 16.32 9.73 -1.31
C ASN A 117 16.68 8.42 -0.59
N MET A 118 17.59 8.49 0.38
CA MET A 118 18.02 7.32 1.16
C MET A 118 16.90 6.74 2.03
N GLY A 119 15.83 7.47 2.29
CA GLY A 119 14.64 7.00 3.00
C GLY A 119 13.86 5.91 2.27
N LYS A 120 14.17 5.65 0.98
CA LYS A 120 13.60 4.52 0.22
C LYS A 120 14.05 3.15 0.71
N PHE A 121 15.20 3.06 1.38
CA PHE A 121 15.77 1.82 1.93
C PHE A 121 15.10 1.49 3.27
N ILE A 122 13.86 1.05 3.22
CA ILE A 122 13.07 0.64 4.38
C ILE A 122 13.02 -0.88 4.51
N ASP A 123 12.80 -1.35 5.74
CA ASP A 123 12.42 -2.73 5.98
C ASP A 123 10.98 -2.95 5.54
N ALA A 124 10.76 -3.91 4.64
CA ALA A 124 9.45 -4.17 4.07
C ALA A 124 8.44 -4.65 5.13
N GLU A 125 8.82 -5.57 5.99
CA GLU A 125 7.91 -6.16 6.98
C GLU A 125 7.32 -5.12 7.95
N PRO A 126 8.13 -4.26 8.63
CA PRO A 126 7.57 -3.19 9.45
C PRO A 126 6.71 -2.20 8.67
N LYS A 127 7.06 -1.90 7.42
CA LYS A 127 6.26 -1.01 6.57
C LYS A 127 4.91 -1.64 6.22
N VAL A 128 4.86 -2.90 5.84
CA VAL A 128 3.61 -3.61 5.58
C VAL A 128 2.71 -3.60 6.83
N ARG A 129 3.29 -3.87 8.00
CA ARG A 129 2.57 -3.83 9.28
C ARG A 129 1.98 -2.45 9.56
N GLU A 130 2.75 -1.39 9.32
CA GLU A 130 2.28 -0.01 9.44
C GLU A 130 1.10 0.27 8.50
N LEU A 131 1.23 -0.06 7.21
CA LEU A 131 0.19 0.16 6.21
C LEU A 131 -1.12 -0.55 6.58
N VAL A 132 -1.02 -1.82 6.98
CA VAL A 132 -2.20 -2.61 7.36
C VAL A 132 -2.84 -2.06 8.63
N ASN A 133 -2.05 -1.68 9.63
CA ASN A 133 -2.58 -1.10 10.87
C ASN A 133 -3.33 0.20 10.66
N GLN A 134 -2.91 1.01 9.69
CA GLN A 134 -3.59 2.26 9.37
C GLN A 134 -4.80 2.06 8.45
N LEU A 135 -4.81 0.99 7.68
CA LEU A 135 -5.89 0.66 6.76
C LEU A 135 -7.11 0.05 7.46
N MET A 136 -6.88 -0.74 8.54
CA MET A 136 -7.90 -1.58 9.20
C MET A 136 -8.42 -1.00 10.53
#